data_e98cc5e23d62b5bf0ccd1630801a136f
#
_entry.id   e98cc5e23d62b5bf0ccd1630801a136f
#
_cell.length_a   1.000
_cell.length_b   1.000
_cell.length_c   1.000
_cell.angle_alpha   90.00
_cell.angle_beta   90.00
_cell.angle_gamma   90.00
#
_symmetry.space_group_name_H-M   'P 1'
#
loop_
_entity.id
_entity.type
_entity.pdbx_description
1 polymer ?
#
loop_
_entity_poly.entity_id
_entity_poly.type
_entity_poly.pdbx_seq_one_letter_code
_entity_poly.pdbx_strand_id
1 'polypeptide(L)'
;MMMNTRTIAAATIGALGLAAGCAMSDDVALTIYSTATPGAINPDLYRPVPGNGSMGYSGYRQIPGYAIVKQQRELDIERGISSLNFQGVAALLDPTTVHFESLTDPDGTTVLEQDYRFDLLSMDKMLERYIDKEIVLNGNEVTLMSVSGGGMLIQGDDGAIQFVSGYDGVKFPAIADGLITRPTLNWMVSSRRGGEQDTRISYETKGITWWADYNLIYEEGRNPNEGTIDLSAWVSILNQSGGSYEGANLKLVAGDVNRSQPQQPRSETMYARGMMAADTMQKGFEEKSFFEYHLYTLGRPTTIPDRSTKQI
;
A
#
# COMPACT_ATOMS: atom_id res chain seq x y z
N MET A 1 49.45 62.64 -15.46
CA MET A 1 49.63 61.62 -14.43
C MET A 1 48.21 61.18 -14.00
N MET A 2 47.65 60.20 -14.72
CA MET A 2 46.26 59.75 -14.56
C MET A 2 46.28 58.46 -13.73
N MET A 3 45.61 58.50 -12.59
CA MET A 3 45.41 57.38 -11.70
C MET A 3 44.10 56.67 -12.04
N ASN A 4 44.21 55.42 -12.54
CA ASN A 4 43.08 54.53 -12.82
C ASN A 4 42.60 53.86 -11.52
N THR A 5 41.40 54.14 -11.10
CA THR A 5 40.72 53.51 -9.99
C THR A 5 39.96 52.28 -10.55
N ARG A 6 40.42 51.06 -10.20
CA ARG A 6 39.69 49.83 -10.49
C ARG A 6 38.66 49.56 -9.38
N THR A 7 37.39 49.58 -9.77
CA THR A 7 36.27 49.20 -8.91
C THR A 7 36.20 47.64 -8.85
N ILE A 8 36.35 47.08 -7.67
CA ILE A 8 36.15 45.66 -7.39
C ILE A 8 34.68 45.47 -7.08
N ALA A 9 33.99 44.75 -7.95
CA ALA A 9 32.61 44.31 -7.67
C ALA A 9 32.68 43.07 -6.74
N ALA A 10 32.12 43.21 -5.54
CA ALA A 10 31.93 42.12 -4.61
C ALA A 10 30.71 41.29 -5.05
N ALA A 11 30.95 40.03 -5.43
CA ALA A 11 29.90 39.05 -5.68
C ALA A 11 29.35 38.54 -4.33
N THR A 12 28.13 38.90 -4.01
CA THR A 12 27.38 38.33 -2.88
C THR A 12 26.93 36.93 -3.25
N ILE A 13 27.55 35.93 -2.64
CA ILE A 13 27.09 34.54 -2.71
C ILE A 13 25.89 34.44 -1.76
N GLY A 14 24.69 34.38 -2.34
CA GLY A 14 23.46 34.06 -1.62
C GLY A 14 23.55 32.59 -1.14
N ALA A 15 23.67 32.42 0.16
CA ALA A 15 23.48 31.12 0.79
C ALA A 15 22.02 30.71 0.62
N LEU A 16 21.74 29.74 -0.26
CA LEU A 16 20.49 28.98 -0.24
C LEU A 16 20.47 28.20 1.09
N GLY A 17 19.74 28.71 2.07
CA GLY A 17 19.38 27.94 3.24
C GLY A 17 18.50 26.77 2.81
N LEU A 18 19.04 25.54 2.83
CA LEU A 18 18.19 24.38 2.92
C LEU A 18 17.42 24.50 4.22
N ALA A 19 16.16 24.88 4.14
CA ALA A 19 15.21 24.64 5.20
C ALA A 19 15.11 23.11 5.29
N ALA A 20 15.80 22.53 6.28
CA ALA A 20 15.49 21.19 6.76
C ALA A 20 14.06 21.29 7.32
N GLY A 21 13.08 20.94 6.47
CA GLY A 21 11.73 20.72 6.91
C GLY A 21 11.83 19.66 8.00
N CYS A 22 11.48 20.02 9.23
CA CYS A 22 11.15 19.04 10.26
C CYS A 22 10.09 18.16 9.62
N ALA A 23 10.47 16.95 9.24
CA ALA A 23 9.52 15.88 8.97
C ALA A 23 8.80 15.66 10.31
N MET A 24 7.61 16.26 10.45
CA MET A 24 6.69 15.91 11.51
C MET A 24 6.44 14.40 11.31
N SER A 25 6.81 13.58 12.30
CA SER A 25 6.60 12.16 12.22
C SER A 25 5.09 11.94 12.22
N ASP A 26 4.58 11.48 11.08
CA ASP A 26 3.20 11.00 11.00
C ASP A 26 2.98 10.01 12.14
N ASP A 27 2.00 10.26 13.01
CA ASP A 27 1.61 9.28 14.01
C ASP A 27 0.80 8.19 13.30
N VAL A 28 1.45 7.04 13.08
CA VAL A 28 0.86 5.89 12.39
C VAL A 28 0.45 4.84 13.41
N ALA A 29 -0.82 4.48 13.42
CA ALA A 29 -1.32 3.32 14.15
C ALA A 29 -1.77 2.25 13.16
N LEU A 30 -1.25 1.04 13.33
CA LEU A 30 -1.50 -0.11 12.45
C LEU A 30 -2.11 -1.24 13.28
N THR A 31 -3.33 -1.66 12.93
CA THR A 31 -3.97 -2.82 13.53
C THR A 31 -4.13 -3.91 12.47
N ILE A 32 -3.44 -5.03 12.62
CA ILE A 32 -3.42 -6.12 11.65
C ILE A 32 -4.30 -7.27 12.15
N TYR A 33 -5.26 -7.65 11.34
CA TYR A 33 -6.17 -8.77 11.57
C TYR A 33 -5.71 -9.96 10.72
N SER A 34 -5.35 -11.06 11.38
CA SER A 34 -5.00 -12.29 10.68
C SER A 34 -6.21 -13.20 10.61
N THR A 35 -6.53 -13.65 9.40
CA THR A 35 -7.53 -14.72 9.15
C THR A 35 -6.83 -16.02 8.72
N ALA A 36 -5.50 -16.06 8.88
CA ALA A 36 -4.71 -17.22 8.52
C ALA A 36 -4.95 -18.36 9.51
N THR A 37 -5.28 -19.54 9.00
CA THR A 37 -5.18 -20.78 9.77
C THR A 37 -3.71 -21.21 9.84
N PRO A 38 -3.30 -21.99 10.88
CA PRO A 38 -1.94 -22.50 10.98
C PRO A 38 -1.49 -23.21 9.67
N GLY A 39 -0.33 -22.80 9.14
CA GLY A 39 0.20 -23.37 7.90
C GLY A 39 -0.43 -22.83 6.60
N ALA A 40 -1.41 -21.92 6.66
CA ALA A 40 -2.08 -21.39 5.48
C ALA A 40 -1.26 -20.34 4.72
N ILE A 41 -0.23 -19.75 5.33
CA ILE A 41 0.66 -18.81 4.65
C ILE A 41 1.62 -19.58 3.76
N ASN A 42 1.46 -19.42 2.44
CA ASN A 42 2.34 -20.08 1.48
C ASN A 42 3.79 -19.56 1.66
N PRO A 43 4.77 -20.45 1.87
CA PRO A 43 6.18 -20.07 2.02
C PRO A 43 6.73 -19.20 0.90
N ASP A 44 6.24 -19.36 -0.34
CA ASP A 44 6.66 -18.56 -1.49
C ASP A 44 6.31 -17.06 -1.36
N LEU A 45 5.45 -16.70 -0.41
CA LEU A 45 5.09 -15.30 -0.15
C LEU A 45 6.13 -14.56 0.69
N TYR A 46 6.89 -15.28 1.53
CA TYR A 46 7.84 -14.68 2.47
C TYR A 46 9.27 -15.21 2.35
N ARG A 47 9.50 -16.21 1.48
CA ARG A 47 10.85 -16.71 1.18
C ARG A 47 11.31 -16.18 -0.17
N PRO A 48 12.56 -15.67 -0.28
CA PRO A 48 13.10 -15.32 -1.57
C PRO A 48 13.27 -16.57 -2.44
N VAL A 49 12.69 -16.59 -3.63
CA VAL A 49 12.89 -17.64 -4.62
C VAL A 49 14.07 -17.23 -5.50
N PRO A 50 15.21 -17.96 -5.47
CA PRO A 50 16.32 -17.67 -6.34
C PRO A 50 15.91 -17.87 -7.81
N GLY A 51 16.09 -16.85 -8.66
CA GLY A 51 15.97 -16.94 -10.11
C GLY A 51 14.65 -16.41 -10.72
N ASN A 52 13.66 -16.01 -9.93
CA ASN A 52 12.45 -15.39 -10.47
C ASN A 52 12.45 -13.88 -10.22
N GLY A 53 13.27 -13.15 -10.96
CA GLY A 53 13.35 -11.68 -10.94
C GLY A 53 12.12 -10.97 -11.53
N SER A 54 11.05 -11.68 -11.83
CA SER A 54 9.80 -11.13 -12.34
C SER A 54 8.65 -11.50 -11.40
N MET A 55 8.59 -10.84 -10.25
CA MET A 55 7.29 -10.66 -9.63
C MET A 55 6.56 -9.58 -10.44
N GLY A 56 6.10 -9.97 -11.62
CA GLY A 56 5.08 -9.21 -12.32
C GLY A 56 3.85 -9.08 -11.42
N TYR A 57 3.16 -7.95 -11.52
CA TYR A 57 1.89 -7.63 -10.86
C TYR A 57 0.77 -8.69 -11.04
N SER A 58 1.05 -9.77 -11.76
CA SER A 58 0.14 -10.84 -12.15
C SER A 58 -0.13 -11.88 -11.08
N GLY A 59 0.27 -11.68 -9.84
CA GLY A 59 0.09 -12.67 -8.78
C GLY A 59 0.00 -12.05 -7.40
N TYR A 60 -0.91 -11.11 -7.16
CA TYR A 60 -1.42 -10.88 -5.82
C TYR A 60 -2.12 -12.17 -5.36
N ARG A 61 -1.32 -13.15 -4.96
CA ARG A 61 -1.84 -14.27 -4.18
C ARG A 61 -2.54 -13.67 -2.99
N GLN A 62 -3.77 -14.04 -2.79
CA GLN A 62 -4.60 -13.50 -1.73
C GLN A 62 -3.92 -13.76 -0.38
N ILE A 63 -3.27 -12.73 0.16
CA ILE A 63 -2.72 -12.79 1.52
C ILE A 63 -3.92 -12.75 2.45
N PRO A 64 -4.07 -13.76 3.31
CA PRO A 64 -5.18 -13.79 4.24
C PRO A 64 -5.01 -12.70 5.31
N GLY A 65 -6.06 -11.96 5.60
CA GLY A 65 -6.03 -10.88 6.56
C GLY A 65 -6.14 -9.50 5.93
N TYR A 66 -6.15 -8.50 6.79
CA TYR A 66 -6.23 -7.09 6.43
C TYR A 66 -5.70 -6.24 7.59
N ALA A 67 -5.48 -4.96 7.34
CA ALA A 67 -5.17 -4.01 8.41
C ALA A 67 -6.05 -2.78 8.36
N ILE A 68 -6.27 -2.20 9.53
CA ILE A 68 -6.77 -0.84 9.68
C ILE A 68 -5.58 0.06 9.96
N VAL A 69 -5.40 1.02 9.07
CA VAL A 69 -4.37 2.06 9.16
C VAL A 69 -5.02 3.33 9.66
N LYS A 70 -4.39 4.00 10.63
CA LYS A 70 -4.75 5.35 11.07
C LYS A 70 -3.51 6.19 11.03
N GLN A 71 -3.60 7.34 10.35
CA GLN A 71 -2.49 8.29 10.21
C GLN A 71 -2.95 9.67 10.65
N GLN A 72 -2.13 10.35 11.43
CA GLN A 72 -2.34 11.76 11.75
C GLN A 72 -1.28 12.56 11.01
N ARG A 73 -1.72 13.57 10.28
CA ARG A 73 -0.85 14.48 9.54
C ARG A 73 -1.39 15.91 9.63
N GLU A 74 -0.46 16.84 9.68
CA GLU A 74 -0.78 18.24 9.47
C GLU A 74 -0.88 18.50 7.97
N LEU A 75 -2.00 19.05 7.54
CA LEU A 75 -2.28 19.40 6.14
C LEU A 75 -2.68 20.86 6.02
N ASP A 76 -2.12 21.55 5.03
CA ASP A 76 -2.56 22.91 4.69
C ASP A 76 -3.80 22.82 3.79
N ILE A 77 -4.93 23.31 4.29
CA ILE A 77 -6.23 23.23 3.63
C ILE A 77 -6.70 24.65 3.32
N GLU A 78 -6.97 24.94 2.07
CA GLU A 78 -7.47 26.26 1.67
C GLU A 78 -8.90 26.50 2.17
N ARG A 79 -9.20 27.76 2.47
CA ARG A 79 -10.56 28.16 2.84
C ARG A 79 -11.50 28.09 1.65
N GLY A 80 -12.67 27.53 1.83
CA GLY A 80 -13.66 27.30 0.77
C GLY A 80 -13.59 25.89 0.23
N ILE A 81 -13.82 25.71 -1.06
CA ILE A 81 -13.72 24.42 -1.73
C ILE A 81 -12.37 24.34 -2.43
N SER A 82 -11.59 23.34 -2.10
CA SER A 82 -10.24 23.11 -2.65
C SER A 82 -9.96 21.64 -2.91
N SER A 83 -8.94 21.36 -3.71
CA SER A 83 -8.45 20.00 -3.96
C SER A 83 -7.29 19.69 -3.02
N LEU A 84 -7.34 18.53 -2.37
CA LEU A 84 -6.33 18.05 -1.44
C LEU A 84 -5.81 16.69 -1.89
N ASN A 85 -4.49 16.57 -2.08
CA ASN A 85 -3.83 15.33 -2.46
C ASN A 85 -3.15 14.68 -1.26
N PHE A 86 -3.60 13.48 -0.88
CA PHE A 86 -3.02 12.72 0.20
C PHE A 86 -2.27 11.50 -0.37
N GLN A 87 -0.95 11.59 -0.39
CA GLN A 87 -0.06 10.58 -0.97
C GLN A 87 0.48 9.62 0.07
N GLY A 88 0.97 8.45 -0.40
CA GLY A 88 1.64 7.47 0.43
C GLY A 88 0.69 6.56 1.21
N VAL A 89 -0.55 6.42 0.73
CA VAL A 89 -1.48 5.39 1.21
C VAL A 89 -1.12 4.01 0.65
N ALA A 90 -1.64 2.96 1.24
CA ALA A 90 -1.44 1.60 0.74
C ALA A 90 -2.06 1.42 -0.66
N ALA A 91 -1.36 0.70 -1.56
CA ALA A 91 -1.88 0.43 -2.91
C ALA A 91 -3.11 -0.49 -2.90
N LEU A 92 -3.25 -1.34 -1.88
CA LEU A 92 -4.38 -2.25 -1.71
C LEU A 92 -5.43 -1.74 -0.72
N LEU A 93 -5.47 -0.43 -0.49
CA LEU A 93 -6.51 0.17 0.35
C LEU A 93 -7.90 -0.05 -0.28
N ASP A 94 -8.91 -0.20 0.57
CA ASP A 94 -10.31 -0.20 0.16
C ASP A 94 -10.85 1.23 0.24
N PRO A 95 -11.10 1.90 -0.91
CA PRO A 95 -11.49 3.31 -0.92
C PRO A 95 -12.86 3.55 -0.26
N THR A 96 -13.69 2.52 -0.10
CA THR A 96 -15.00 2.63 0.55
C THR A 96 -14.89 2.73 2.08
N THR A 97 -13.72 2.41 2.63
CA THR A 97 -13.46 2.42 4.08
C THR A 97 -12.70 3.67 4.53
N VAL A 98 -12.34 4.55 3.59
CA VAL A 98 -11.59 5.75 3.91
C VAL A 98 -12.44 6.72 4.72
N HIS A 99 -11.90 7.13 5.84
CA HIS A 99 -12.50 8.15 6.69
C HIS A 99 -11.48 9.27 6.94
N PHE A 100 -11.89 10.49 6.67
CA PHE A 100 -11.14 11.73 6.92
C PHE A 100 -11.81 12.51 8.03
N GLU A 101 -11.02 13.05 8.95
CA GLU A 101 -11.46 13.93 10.03
C GLU A 101 -10.43 15.03 10.23
N SER A 102 -10.88 16.29 10.25
CA SER A 102 -10.06 17.37 10.76
C SER A 102 -10.17 17.41 12.28
N LEU A 103 -9.04 17.30 12.97
CA LEU A 103 -8.99 17.42 14.44
C LEU A 103 -9.00 18.88 14.88
N THR A 104 -8.57 19.78 14.01
CA THR A 104 -8.51 21.23 14.25
C THR A 104 -9.88 21.89 14.04
N ASP A 105 -10.64 21.50 13.03
CA ASP A 105 -11.98 22.04 12.71
C ASP A 105 -12.94 20.91 12.29
N PRO A 106 -13.37 20.04 13.24
CA PRO A 106 -14.18 18.87 12.94
C PRO A 106 -15.52 19.17 12.25
N ASP A 107 -16.16 20.26 12.64
CA ASP A 107 -17.48 20.65 12.10
C ASP A 107 -17.39 21.58 10.89
N GLY A 108 -16.20 22.12 10.61
CA GLY A 108 -15.99 23.09 9.54
C GLY A 108 -15.26 22.58 8.33
N THR A 109 -14.63 21.40 8.41
CA THR A 109 -13.87 20.81 7.31
C THR A 109 -14.40 19.43 6.98
N THR A 110 -14.89 19.26 5.74
CA THR A 110 -15.50 18.00 5.27
C THR A 110 -15.04 17.64 3.86
N VAL A 111 -14.93 16.37 3.58
CA VAL A 111 -14.70 15.85 2.22
C VAL A 111 -16.04 15.82 1.47
N LEU A 112 -16.07 16.45 0.30
CA LEU A 112 -17.23 16.46 -0.60
C LEU A 112 -17.17 15.35 -1.62
N GLU A 113 -15.96 15.09 -2.17
CA GLU A 113 -15.70 14.08 -3.18
C GLU A 113 -14.37 13.41 -2.90
N GLN A 114 -14.27 12.13 -3.26
CA GLN A 114 -13.04 11.34 -3.13
C GLN A 114 -12.76 10.60 -4.43
N ASP A 115 -11.52 10.72 -4.89
CA ASP A 115 -10.97 9.96 -6.01
C ASP A 115 -9.72 9.21 -5.53
N TYR A 116 -9.69 7.90 -5.72
CA TYR A 116 -8.54 7.08 -5.39
C TYR A 116 -7.76 6.74 -6.65
N ARG A 117 -6.54 7.28 -6.76
CA ARG A 117 -5.63 7.06 -7.88
C ARG A 117 -4.62 5.99 -7.51
N PHE A 118 -4.59 4.92 -8.28
CA PHE A 118 -3.72 3.76 -8.08
C PHE A 118 -2.99 3.31 -9.36
N ASP A 119 -3.11 4.06 -10.45
CA ASP A 119 -2.43 3.76 -11.71
C ASP A 119 -0.95 4.16 -11.63
N LEU A 120 -0.18 3.25 -11.01
CA LEU A 120 1.23 3.50 -10.72
C LEU A 120 2.08 3.42 -11.99
N LEU A 121 3.06 4.32 -12.04
CA LEU A 121 4.08 4.38 -13.09
C LEU A 121 4.81 3.04 -13.21
N SER A 122 4.85 2.49 -14.44
CA SER A 122 5.68 1.38 -14.85
C SER A 122 6.12 1.57 -16.30
N MET A 123 7.16 0.83 -16.73
CA MET A 123 7.62 0.90 -18.11
C MET A 123 6.51 0.52 -19.09
N ASP A 124 5.78 -0.57 -18.83
CA ASP A 124 4.71 -1.04 -19.70
C ASP A 124 3.61 0.00 -19.86
N LYS A 125 3.19 0.63 -18.76
CA LYS A 125 2.17 1.68 -18.80
C LYS A 125 2.65 2.96 -19.47
N MET A 126 3.92 3.32 -19.30
CA MET A 126 4.50 4.45 -20.03
C MET A 126 4.47 4.17 -21.53
N LEU A 127 4.95 3.01 -21.95
CA LEU A 127 4.93 2.60 -23.36
C LEU A 127 3.49 2.60 -23.91
N GLU A 128 2.53 2.01 -23.19
CA GLU A 128 1.12 1.97 -23.60
C GLU A 128 0.53 3.38 -23.80
N ARG A 129 0.83 4.32 -22.89
CA ARG A 129 0.32 5.70 -22.94
C ARG A 129 1.05 6.60 -23.94
N TYR A 130 2.22 6.14 -24.41
CA TYR A 130 3.03 6.84 -25.42
C TYR A 130 2.85 6.29 -26.84
N ILE A 131 1.95 5.33 -27.06
CA ILE A 131 1.55 4.94 -28.42
C ILE A 131 1.04 6.18 -29.17
N ASP A 132 1.48 6.36 -30.42
CA ASP A 132 1.26 7.50 -31.30
C ASP A 132 1.85 8.83 -30.78
N LYS A 133 2.84 8.78 -29.85
CA LYS A 133 3.55 9.94 -29.34
C LYS A 133 5.05 9.81 -29.54
N GLU A 134 5.72 10.94 -29.47
CA GLU A 134 7.16 11.03 -29.56
C GLU A 134 7.87 10.53 -28.30
N ILE A 135 8.88 9.70 -28.51
CA ILE A 135 9.84 9.23 -27.50
C ILE A 135 11.25 9.45 -28.02
N VAL A 136 12.24 9.42 -27.13
CA VAL A 136 13.65 9.44 -27.54
C VAL A 136 14.20 8.03 -27.39
N LEU A 137 14.71 7.46 -28.50
CA LEU A 137 15.37 6.17 -28.53
C LEU A 137 16.82 6.32 -28.95
N ASN A 138 17.75 5.97 -28.06
CA ASN A 138 19.20 6.08 -28.32
C ASN A 138 19.66 7.48 -28.79
N GLY A 139 18.96 8.53 -28.37
CA GLY A 139 19.23 9.92 -28.68
C GLY A 139 18.51 10.47 -29.91
N ASN A 140 17.73 9.67 -30.63
CA ASN A 140 16.91 10.10 -31.76
C ASN A 140 15.44 10.21 -31.35
N GLU A 141 14.75 11.24 -31.79
CA GLU A 141 13.29 11.38 -31.65
C GLU A 141 12.60 10.43 -32.63
N VAL A 142 11.64 9.66 -32.15
CA VAL A 142 10.88 8.69 -32.95
C VAL A 142 9.46 8.61 -32.42
N THR A 143 8.50 8.29 -33.28
CA THR A 143 7.11 8.03 -32.87
C THR A 143 6.95 6.55 -32.48
N LEU A 144 6.44 6.28 -31.28
CA LEU A 144 6.09 4.93 -30.84
C LEU A 144 4.77 4.49 -31.46
N MET A 145 4.79 3.53 -32.37
CA MET A 145 3.61 3.05 -33.10
C MET A 145 2.86 1.94 -32.34
N SER A 146 3.59 0.98 -31.79
CA SER A 146 3.01 -0.11 -31.02
C SER A 146 4.04 -0.81 -30.14
N VAL A 147 3.54 -1.56 -29.16
CA VAL A 147 4.35 -2.38 -28.22
C VAL A 147 3.81 -3.79 -28.23
N SER A 148 4.64 -4.78 -28.51
CA SER A 148 4.27 -6.20 -28.50
C SER A 148 5.48 -7.11 -28.47
N GLY A 149 5.33 -8.30 -27.87
CA GLY A 149 6.33 -9.35 -27.96
C GLY A 149 7.71 -9.02 -27.37
N GLY A 150 7.77 -8.12 -26.38
CA GLY A 150 9.03 -7.70 -25.77
C GLY A 150 9.84 -6.70 -26.61
N GLY A 151 9.18 -6.02 -27.58
CA GLY A 151 9.75 -4.97 -28.40
C GLY A 151 8.71 -3.92 -28.79
N MET A 152 9.10 -3.01 -29.67
CA MET A 152 8.28 -1.90 -30.14
C MET A 152 8.45 -1.65 -31.64
N LEU A 153 7.39 -1.17 -32.27
CA LEU A 153 7.44 -0.58 -33.59
C LEU A 153 7.57 0.93 -33.44
N ILE A 154 8.53 1.50 -34.10
CA ILE A 154 8.79 2.94 -34.10
C ILE A 154 8.78 3.46 -35.51
N GLN A 155 8.44 4.73 -35.68
CA GLN A 155 8.57 5.46 -36.94
C GLN A 155 9.58 6.58 -36.78
N GLY A 156 10.60 6.61 -37.64
CA GLY A 156 11.59 7.67 -37.70
C GLY A 156 11.08 8.91 -38.43
N ASP A 157 11.85 9.99 -38.37
CA ASP A 157 11.57 11.27 -39.06
C ASP A 157 11.46 11.13 -40.58
N ASP A 158 12.13 10.12 -41.14
CA ASP A 158 12.06 9.77 -42.57
C ASP A 158 10.79 8.98 -42.94
N GLY A 159 9.92 8.72 -41.97
CA GLY A 159 8.71 7.91 -42.13
C GLY A 159 8.93 6.40 -42.15
N ALA A 160 10.19 5.93 -42.03
CA ALA A 160 10.48 4.50 -41.99
C ALA A 160 10.01 3.86 -40.69
N ILE A 161 9.37 2.68 -40.81
CA ILE A 161 8.92 1.91 -39.66
C ILE A 161 9.94 0.81 -39.37
N GLN A 162 10.38 0.73 -38.11
CA GLN A 162 11.37 -0.23 -37.63
C GLN A 162 10.85 -0.98 -36.40
N PHE A 163 11.15 -2.28 -36.34
CA PHE A 163 10.99 -3.06 -35.11
C PHE A 163 12.29 -3.01 -34.28
N VAL A 164 12.14 -2.67 -33.01
CA VAL A 164 13.22 -2.64 -32.02
C VAL A 164 12.93 -3.65 -30.93
N SER A 165 13.85 -4.58 -30.70
CA SER A 165 13.73 -5.57 -29.64
C SER A 165 14.15 -4.95 -28.30
N GLY A 166 13.35 -5.18 -27.25
CA GLY A 166 13.58 -4.61 -25.93
C GLY A 166 13.20 -3.13 -25.84
N TYR A 167 13.54 -2.51 -24.71
CA TYR A 167 13.19 -1.12 -24.36
C TYR A 167 14.42 -0.33 -23.90
N ASP A 168 15.62 -0.84 -24.17
CA ASP A 168 16.85 -0.19 -23.75
C ASP A 168 17.05 1.11 -24.52
N GLY A 169 17.49 2.14 -23.81
CA GLY A 169 17.72 3.47 -24.39
C GLY A 169 16.47 4.31 -24.64
N VAL A 170 15.29 3.82 -24.28
CA VAL A 170 14.04 4.61 -24.34
C VAL A 170 14.04 5.68 -23.25
N LYS A 171 13.72 6.92 -23.64
CA LYS A 171 13.45 8.04 -22.74
C LYS A 171 12.11 8.67 -23.08
N PHE A 172 11.35 8.98 -22.06
CA PHE A 172 10.09 9.69 -22.19
C PHE A 172 10.29 11.15 -21.82
N PRO A 173 9.70 12.12 -22.55
CA PRO A 173 9.85 13.53 -22.23
C PRO A 173 9.19 13.92 -20.91
N ALA A 174 8.12 13.22 -20.51
CA ALA A 174 7.38 13.44 -19.26
C ALA A 174 6.71 12.16 -18.79
N ILE A 175 6.19 12.18 -17.57
CA ILE A 175 5.27 11.12 -17.10
C ILE A 175 3.96 11.28 -17.86
N ALA A 176 3.46 10.17 -18.43
CA ALA A 176 2.20 10.20 -19.16
C ALA A 176 1.01 10.56 -18.23
N ASP A 177 0.05 11.26 -18.81
CA ASP A 177 -1.14 11.72 -18.08
C ASP A 177 -1.88 10.55 -17.41
N GLY A 178 -2.29 10.77 -16.18
CA GLY A 178 -3.01 9.80 -15.36
C GLY A 178 -2.11 8.83 -14.58
N LEU A 179 -0.82 8.70 -14.91
CA LEU A 179 0.12 7.90 -14.13
C LEU A 179 0.65 8.68 -12.93
N ILE A 180 0.82 7.98 -11.82
CA ILE A 180 1.32 8.53 -10.57
C ILE A 180 2.47 7.68 -10.03
N THR A 181 3.34 8.27 -9.23
CA THR A 181 4.48 7.57 -8.61
C THR A 181 4.12 6.87 -7.30
N ARG A 182 3.04 7.29 -6.66
CA ARG A 182 2.56 6.73 -5.38
C ARG A 182 1.04 6.71 -5.35
N PRO A 183 0.41 5.70 -4.73
CA PRO A 183 -1.05 5.69 -4.52
C PRO A 183 -1.49 6.96 -3.80
N THR A 184 -2.53 7.59 -4.30
CA THR A 184 -2.97 8.92 -3.85
C THR A 184 -4.47 8.98 -3.70
N LEU A 185 -4.93 9.47 -2.55
CA LEU A 185 -6.30 9.93 -2.36
C LEU A 185 -6.37 11.39 -2.75
N ASN A 186 -7.25 11.72 -3.68
CA ASN A 186 -7.52 13.06 -4.11
C ASN A 186 -8.92 13.45 -3.61
N TRP A 187 -9.00 14.49 -2.81
CA TRP A 187 -10.26 14.94 -2.22
C TRP A 187 -10.62 16.34 -2.70
N MET A 188 -11.90 16.54 -2.95
CA MET A 188 -12.48 17.86 -2.93
C MET A 188 -12.95 18.13 -1.49
N VAL A 189 -12.36 19.12 -0.84
CA VAL A 189 -12.59 19.46 0.56
C VAL A 189 -13.28 20.80 0.65
N SER A 190 -14.28 20.92 1.51
CA SER A 190 -14.85 22.18 1.93
C SER A 190 -14.37 22.52 3.34
N SER A 191 -13.72 23.68 3.49
CA SER A 191 -13.24 24.15 4.79
C SER A 191 -13.68 25.58 5.08
N ARG A 192 -14.27 25.80 6.25
CA ARG A 192 -14.64 27.14 6.73
C ARG A 192 -13.41 27.93 7.19
N ARG A 193 -12.39 27.23 7.66
CA ARG A 193 -11.13 27.76 8.15
C ARG A 193 -10.01 27.33 7.23
N GLY A 194 -9.29 28.25 6.60
CA GLY A 194 -8.07 27.90 5.88
C GLY A 194 -6.86 27.77 6.80
N GLY A 195 -5.75 27.22 6.26
CA GLY A 195 -4.46 27.05 6.92
C GLY A 195 -4.18 25.62 7.39
N GLU A 196 -3.11 25.50 8.16
CA GLU A 196 -2.65 24.22 8.71
C GLU A 196 -3.69 23.62 9.65
N GLN A 197 -4.01 22.36 9.45
CA GLN A 197 -4.96 21.58 10.23
C GLN A 197 -4.39 20.20 10.56
N ASP A 198 -4.43 19.84 11.82
CA ASP A 198 -4.23 18.44 12.22
C ASP A 198 -5.38 17.60 11.69
N THR A 199 -5.05 16.57 10.97
CA THR A 199 -6.03 15.67 10.35
C THR A 199 -5.78 14.24 10.73
N ARG A 200 -6.84 13.44 10.74
CA ARG A 200 -6.78 11.99 10.92
C ARG A 200 -7.41 11.31 9.72
N ILE A 201 -6.68 10.37 9.17
CA ILE A 201 -7.16 9.53 8.06
C ILE A 201 -7.11 8.08 8.53
N SER A 202 -8.18 7.34 8.29
CA SER A 202 -8.22 5.91 8.55
C SER A 202 -8.80 5.16 7.37
N TYR A 203 -8.26 3.97 7.09
CA TYR A 203 -8.72 3.11 6.01
C TYR A 203 -8.35 1.65 6.28
N GLU A 204 -9.07 0.74 5.62
CA GLU A 204 -8.70 -0.67 5.54
C GLU A 204 -7.78 -0.92 4.35
N THR A 205 -6.81 -1.82 4.51
CA THR A 205 -5.98 -2.32 3.41
C THR A 205 -5.84 -3.82 3.47
N LYS A 206 -5.77 -4.46 2.30
CA LYS A 206 -5.41 -5.86 2.12
C LYS A 206 -3.90 -6.01 1.92
N GLY A 207 -3.44 -7.27 1.74
CA GLY A 207 -2.04 -7.54 1.45
C GLY A 207 -1.12 -7.49 2.68
N ILE A 208 -1.67 -7.58 3.87
CA ILE A 208 -0.92 -7.63 5.12
C ILE A 208 -1.53 -8.66 6.06
N THR A 209 -0.67 -9.44 6.72
CA THR A 209 -1.08 -10.46 7.67
C THR A 209 0.01 -10.71 8.71
N TRP A 210 -0.32 -11.47 9.73
CA TRP A 210 0.64 -11.92 10.72
C TRP A 210 0.34 -13.34 11.19
N TRP A 211 1.36 -14.02 11.73
CA TRP A 211 1.25 -15.31 12.40
C TRP A 211 2.34 -15.43 13.46
N ALA A 212 2.18 -16.41 14.36
CA ALA A 212 3.19 -16.74 15.34
C ALA A 212 3.80 -18.12 15.04
N ASP A 213 5.12 -18.17 15.04
CA ASP A 213 5.91 -19.39 14.96
C ASP A 213 6.46 -19.70 16.34
N TYR A 214 6.28 -20.94 16.79
CA TYR A 214 6.76 -21.43 18.07
C TYR A 214 7.86 -22.46 17.87
N ASN A 215 8.95 -22.32 18.61
CA ASN A 215 10.02 -23.28 18.68
C ASN A 215 10.04 -23.88 20.08
N LEU A 216 9.86 -25.20 20.18
CA LEU A 216 9.91 -25.94 21.42
C LEU A 216 11.12 -26.84 21.41
N ILE A 217 11.97 -26.69 22.40
CA ILE A 217 13.10 -27.59 22.69
C ILE A 217 12.77 -28.33 23.97
N TYR A 218 12.66 -29.66 23.84
CA TYR A 218 12.40 -30.54 24.98
C TYR A 218 13.69 -31.22 25.43
N GLU A 219 13.99 -31.14 26.69
CA GLU A 219 15.08 -31.87 27.36
C GLU A 219 14.47 -32.86 28.31
N GLU A 220 14.83 -34.15 28.14
CA GLU A 220 14.36 -35.25 28.96
C GLU A 220 14.94 -35.13 30.40
N GLY A 221 14.08 -35.25 31.39
CA GLY A 221 14.46 -35.23 32.78
C GLY A 221 15.03 -36.57 33.24
N ARG A 222 15.37 -36.64 34.53
CA ARG A 222 15.88 -37.89 35.15
C ARG A 222 14.81 -38.97 35.23
N ASN A 223 13.56 -38.60 35.19
CA ASN A 223 12.41 -39.52 35.18
C ASN A 223 11.69 -39.42 33.83
N PRO A 224 11.15 -40.54 33.30
CA PRO A 224 10.49 -40.55 32.00
C PRO A 224 9.20 -39.70 31.95
N ASN A 225 8.69 -39.27 33.10
CA ASN A 225 7.49 -38.43 33.21
C ASN A 225 7.81 -36.96 33.49
N GLU A 226 9.07 -36.55 33.48
CA GLU A 226 9.52 -35.20 33.77
C GLU A 226 10.48 -34.73 32.67
N GLY A 227 10.39 -33.46 32.32
CA GLY A 227 11.31 -32.84 31.37
C GLY A 227 11.21 -31.32 31.43
N THR A 228 12.13 -30.66 30.80
CA THR A 228 12.14 -29.20 30.66
C THR A 228 11.83 -28.82 29.23
N ILE A 229 10.95 -27.85 29.03
CA ILE A 229 10.65 -27.29 27.73
C ILE A 229 11.15 -25.87 27.67
N ASP A 230 12.02 -25.58 26.71
CA ASP A 230 12.37 -24.22 26.33
C ASP A 230 11.45 -23.79 25.15
N LEU A 231 10.67 -22.72 25.34
CA LEU A 231 9.73 -22.20 24.41
C LEU A 231 10.16 -20.83 23.94
N SER A 232 10.43 -20.69 22.66
CA SER A 232 10.63 -19.41 22.01
C SER A 232 9.58 -19.17 20.92
N ALA A 233 9.21 -17.91 20.69
CA ALA A 233 8.21 -17.55 19.71
C ALA A 233 8.65 -16.32 18.92
N TRP A 234 8.31 -16.31 17.65
CA TRP A 234 8.43 -15.17 16.77
C TRP A 234 7.05 -14.80 16.21
N VAL A 235 6.75 -13.53 16.25
CA VAL A 235 5.62 -12.97 15.51
C VAL A 235 6.12 -12.49 14.16
N SER A 236 5.67 -13.15 13.10
CA SER A 236 6.01 -12.84 11.71
C SER A 236 4.91 -11.98 11.10
N ILE A 237 5.28 -10.85 10.49
CA ILE A 237 4.38 -9.91 9.81
C ILE A 237 4.80 -9.82 8.36
N LEU A 238 3.93 -10.22 7.44
CA LEU A 238 4.10 -10.08 6.00
C LEU A 238 3.35 -8.85 5.52
N ASN A 239 4.04 -7.91 4.90
CA ASN A 239 3.46 -6.71 4.31
C ASN A 239 3.72 -6.66 2.81
N GLN A 240 2.67 -6.73 2.01
CA GLN A 240 2.63 -6.53 0.55
C GLN A 240 1.45 -5.60 0.20
N SER A 241 1.07 -4.72 1.11
CA SER A 241 -0.07 -3.80 0.92
C SER A 241 0.22 -2.67 -0.07
N GLY A 242 1.49 -2.50 -0.47
CA GLY A 242 1.93 -1.37 -1.28
C GLY A 242 2.11 -0.09 -0.46
N GLY A 243 2.13 -0.20 0.87
CA GLY A 243 2.41 0.90 1.80
C GLY A 243 3.47 0.51 2.83
N SER A 244 4.37 1.43 3.17
CA SER A 244 5.30 1.30 4.29
C SER A 244 4.79 2.09 5.49
N TYR A 245 4.93 1.53 6.69
CA TYR A 245 4.44 2.13 7.93
C TYR A 245 5.62 2.38 8.86
N GLU A 246 6.12 3.61 8.85
CA GLU A 246 7.29 4.01 9.62
C GLU A 246 6.89 4.38 11.06
N GLY A 247 7.64 3.88 12.04
CA GLY A 247 7.41 4.21 13.44
C GLY A 247 6.01 3.86 13.96
N ALA A 248 5.32 2.88 13.35
CA ALA A 248 3.94 2.58 13.64
C ALA A 248 3.69 2.02 15.03
N ASN A 249 2.63 2.46 15.68
CA ASN A 249 2.03 1.87 16.86
C ASN A 249 1.26 0.61 16.44
N LEU A 250 1.84 -0.57 16.72
CA LEU A 250 1.37 -1.84 16.19
C LEU A 250 0.43 -2.55 17.16
N LYS A 251 -0.71 -3.00 16.61
CA LYS A 251 -1.66 -3.94 17.24
C LYS A 251 -1.90 -5.13 16.33
N LEU A 252 -2.01 -6.31 16.92
CA LEU A 252 -2.28 -7.55 16.23
C LEU A 252 -3.54 -8.20 16.80
N VAL A 253 -4.44 -8.63 15.93
CA VAL A 253 -5.69 -9.28 16.31
C VAL A 253 -5.71 -10.68 15.73
N ALA A 254 -5.88 -11.68 16.60
CA ALA A 254 -6.13 -13.07 16.25
C ALA A 254 -7.58 -13.44 16.52
N GLY A 255 -8.16 -14.30 15.68
CA GLY A 255 -9.51 -14.80 15.81
C GLY A 255 -10.41 -14.43 14.63
N ASP A 256 -11.60 -15.03 14.62
CA ASP A 256 -12.58 -14.82 13.54
C ASP A 256 -13.31 -13.50 13.75
N VAL A 257 -12.90 -12.47 13.03
CA VAL A 257 -13.64 -11.20 12.99
C VAL A 257 -14.79 -11.36 12.01
N ASN A 258 -16.01 -11.31 12.52
CA ASN A 258 -17.22 -11.45 11.70
C ASN A 258 -17.36 -10.23 10.76
N ARG A 259 -16.95 -10.40 9.51
CA ARG A 259 -17.14 -9.41 8.44
C ARG A 259 -18.43 -9.72 7.70
N SER A 260 -19.29 -8.72 7.47
CA SER A 260 -20.34 -8.86 6.48
C SER A 260 -19.66 -8.96 5.10
N GLN A 261 -19.63 -10.17 4.56
CA GLN A 261 -19.12 -10.38 3.19
C GLN A 261 -20.11 -9.75 2.21
N PRO A 262 -19.65 -9.00 1.19
CA PRO A 262 -20.50 -8.68 0.05
C PRO A 262 -20.98 -9.99 -0.55
N GLN A 263 -22.31 -10.16 -0.64
CA GLN A 263 -22.89 -11.33 -1.31
C GLN A 263 -22.39 -11.33 -2.76
N GLN A 264 -21.48 -12.23 -3.09
CA GLN A 264 -21.19 -12.53 -4.50
C GLN A 264 -22.50 -13.07 -5.10
N PRO A 265 -22.96 -12.54 -6.25
CA PRO A 265 -24.09 -13.13 -6.95
C PRO A 265 -23.75 -14.60 -7.24
N ARG A 266 -24.42 -15.52 -6.55
CA ARG A 266 -24.36 -16.93 -6.89
C ARG A 266 -24.93 -17.05 -8.29
N SER A 267 -24.10 -17.46 -9.25
CA SER A 267 -24.59 -18.02 -10.50
C SER A 267 -25.42 -19.25 -10.11
N GLU A 268 -26.74 -19.13 -10.23
CA GLU A 268 -27.67 -20.24 -10.12
C GLU A 268 -27.41 -21.22 -11.27
N THR A 269 -26.50 -22.16 -11.10
CA THR A 269 -26.51 -23.38 -11.85
C THR A 269 -27.55 -24.28 -11.22
N MET A 270 -28.71 -24.32 -11.88
CA MET A 270 -29.76 -25.28 -11.68
C MET A 270 -29.19 -26.71 -11.67
N TYR A 271 -29.11 -27.33 -10.50
CA TYR A 271 -29.24 -28.75 -10.35
C TYR A 271 -30.42 -29.04 -9.43
N ALA A 272 -31.58 -29.21 -10.06
CA ALA A 272 -32.72 -29.88 -9.49
C ALA A 272 -32.41 -31.34 -9.29
N ARG A 273 -32.47 -31.82 -8.04
CA ARG A 273 -32.91 -33.14 -7.57
C ARG A 273 -32.69 -33.13 -6.06
N GLY A 274 -33.69 -33.04 -5.28
CA GLY A 274 -34.71 -33.98 -4.94
C GLY A 274 -34.20 -34.92 -3.87
N MET A 275 -34.52 -34.65 -2.60
CA MET A 275 -35.13 -35.64 -1.71
C MET A 275 -35.37 -35.01 -0.32
N MET A 276 -36.57 -34.93 -0.05
CA MET A 276 -37.39 -35.09 1.14
C MET A 276 -36.68 -35.56 2.42
N ALA A 277 -37.04 -34.87 3.43
CA ALA A 277 -37.88 -35.28 4.58
C ALA A 277 -37.17 -35.19 5.93
N ALA A 278 -37.85 -34.40 6.74
CA ALA A 278 -38.14 -34.62 8.17
C ALA A 278 -36.94 -34.71 9.12
N ASP A 279 -36.85 -33.83 10.07
CA ASP A 279 -37.68 -33.92 11.27
C ASP A 279 -37.58 -32.61 12.12
N THR A 280 -38.63 -32.40 12.75
CA THR A 280 -39.03 -31.36 13.67
C THR A 280 -38.21 -31.34 14.96
N MET A 281 -38.11 -30.15 15.51
CA MET A 281 -37.97 -29.81 16.93
C MET A 281 -36.57 -29.90 17.57
N GLN A 282 -35.96 -28.75 17.77
CA GLN A 282 -36.00 -28.17 19.14
C GLN A 282 -35.41 -26.76 19.10
N LYS A 283 -36.24 -25.76 19.43
CA LYS A 283 -35.78 -24.44 19.79
C LYS A 283 -35.04 -24.55 21.12
N GLY A 284 -33.76 -24.75 21.09
CA GLY A 284 -32.79 -24.42 22.11
C GLY A 284 -32.14 -23.12 21.69
N PHE A 285 -31.94 -22.19 22.60
CA PHE A 285 -31.05 -21.07 22.41
C PHE A 285 -29.68 -21.65 22.02
N GLU A 286 -29.30 -21.56 20.76
CA GLU A 286 -27.89 -21.73 20.37
C GLU A 286 -27.14 -20.61 21.06
N GLU A 287 -26.36 -20.95 22.06
CA GLU A 287 -25.34 -20.13 22.64
C GLU A 287 -24.31 -19.91 21.52
N LYS A 288 -24.45 -18.80 20.80
CA LYS A 288 -23.38 -18.35 19.91
C LYS A 288 -22.23 -18.03 20.84
N SER A 289 -21.26 -18.93 20.90
CA SER A 289 -19.97 -18.64 21.50
C SER A 289 -19.49 -17.35 20.86
N PHE A 290 -19.39 -16.30 21.65
CA PHE A 290 -18.74 -15.06 21.26
C PHE A 290 -17.30 -15.45 20.93
N PHE A 291 -16.89 -15.31 19.66
CA PHE A 291 -15.55 -15.59 19.21
C PHE A 291 -14.61 -14.73 20.05
N GLU A 292 -13.79 -15.36 20.89
CA GLU A 292 -12.75 -14.67 21.62
C GLU A 292 -11.66 -14.29 20.65
N TYR A 293 -11.58 -13.02 20.30
CA TYR A 293 -10.40 -12.48 19.63
C TYR A 293 -9.42 -11.98 20.68
N HIS A 294 -8.14 -12.23 20.38
CA HIS A 294 -7.04 -11.79 21.22
C HIS A 294 -6.37 -10.58 20.59
N LEU A 295 -6.23 -9.52 21.35
CA LEU A 295 -5.54 -8.29 20.96
C LEU A 295 -4.15 -8.24 21.61
N TYR A 296 -3.12 -8.17 20.79
CA TYR A 296 -1.74 -7.98 21.20
C TYR A 296 -1.28 -6.58 20.83
N THR A 297 -0.63 -5.89 21.75
CA THR A 297 -0.11 -4.54 21.53
C THR A 297 1.41 -4.57 21.71
N LEU A 298 2.15 -4.12 20.71
CA LEU A 298 3.59 -3.95 20.81
C LEU A 298 3.89 -2.68 21.63
N GLY A 299 4.65 -2.82 22.71
CA GLY A 299 4.96 -1.73 23.66
C GLY A 299 5.96 -0.68 23.15
N ARG A 300 6.33 -0.71 21.87
CA ARG A 300 7.24 0.24 21.23
C ARG A 300 6.84 0.46 19.78
N PRO A 301 7.10 1.63 19.18
CA PRO A 301 6.94 1.84 17.75
C PRO A 301 7.82 0.88 16.93
N THR A 302 7.36 0.56 15.74
CA THR A 302 8.10 -0.30 14.81
C THR A 302 7.81 0.09 13.36
N THR A 303 8.79 -0.06 12.47
CA THR A 303 8.62 0.18 11.04
C THR A 303 8.30 -1.14 10.34
N ILE A 304 7.23 -1.14 9.54
CA ILE A 304 6.79 -2.27 8.70
C ILE A 304 6.92 -1.86 7.23
N PRO A 305 8.06 -2.16 6.58
CA PRO A 305 8.27 -1.81 5.18
C PRO A 305 7.34 -2.57 4.25
N ASP A 306 7.03 -2.01 3.07
CA ASP A 306 6.36 -2.74 1.99
C ASP A 306 7.25 -3.85 1.44
N ARG A 307 6.64 -4.91 0.91
CA ARG A 307 7.30 -6.10 0.33
C ARG A 307 8.33 -6.71 1.26
N SER A 308 7.95 -6.84 2.52
CA SER A 308 8.84 -7.38 3.55
C SER A 308 8.13 -8.36 4.47
N THR A 309 8.92 -9.23 5.09
CA THR A 309 8.52 -10.01 6.26
C THR A 309 9.35 -9.57 7.44
N LYS A 310 8.68 -9.14 8.50
CA LYS A 310 9.31 -8.71 9.74
C LYS A 310 8.99 -9.70 10.83
N GLN A 311 10.00 -10.04 11.65
CA GLN A 311 9.84 -10.86 12.85
C GLN A 311 10.11 -10.01 14.10
N ILE A 312 9.27 -10.19 15.09
CA ILE A 312 9.30 -9.47 16.39
C ILE A 312 9.22 -10.48 17.52
#